data_13012476b70d496aa5a6ecd31c442e06
#
_entry.id   13012476b70d496aa5a6ecd31c442e06
#
_cell.length_a   1.000
_cell.length_b   1.000
_cell.length_c   1.000
_cell.angle_alpha   90.00
_cell.angle_beta   90.00
_cell.angle_gamma   90.00
#
_symmetry.space_group_name_H-M   'P 1'
#
loop_
_entity.id
_entity.type
_entity.pdbx_description
1 polymer ?
#
loop_
_entity_poly.entity_id
_entity_poly.type
_entity_poly.pdbx_seq_one_letter_code
_entity_poly.pdbx_strand_id
1 'polypeptide(L)'
;MREICQSVETIFQLLLDEFKKSTRASEQNCRDVAGRLAAEVNRICTESDRIQASGDIEGSAMSLAQHRLQQCLHYYSLGSGPGRVELHSTLSAIVYRYITPPQVQSSYQARIELIKDFLQGFYLEALKAFRRETQLPATYSPRTRLELAEYMAFVERFGKRRIPLPRNRSQQLIILRAQ
;
A
#
# COMPACT_ATOMS: atom_id res chain seq x y z
N MET A 1 -5.44 20.47 20.32
CA MET A 1 -4.22 19.72 20.02
C MET A 1 -4.54 18.24 19.92
N ARG A 2 -4.11 17.59 18.87
CA ARG A 2 -4.42 16.17 18.63
C ARG A 2 -3.38 15.31 19.35
N GLU A 3 -3.84 14.47 20.26
CA GLU A 3 -2.96 13.68 21.11
C GLU A 3 -2.70 12.30 20.52
N ILE A 4 -1.55 12.12 19.87
CA ILE A 4 -1.19 10.80 19.33
C ILE A 4 0.23 10.41 19.71
N CYS A 5 1.01 11.31 20.27
CA CYS A 5 2.42 11.07 20.54
C CYS A 5 2.72 9.83 21.39
N GLN A 6 1.86 9.50 22.33
CA GLN A 6 2.05 8.31 23.17
C GLN A 6 1.76 7.02 22.42
N SER A 7 0.83 7.07 21.46
CA SER A 7 0.45 5.91 20.66
C SER A 7 1.52 5.50 19.66
N VAL A 8 2.31 6.47 19.15
CA VAL A 8 3.32 6.20 18.13
C VAL A 8 4.39 5.24 18.66
N GLU A 9 4.89 5.51 19.85
CA GLU A 9 5.94 4.66 20.44
C GLU A 9 5.40 3.26 20.74
N THR A 10 4.18 3.17 21.24
CA THR A 10 3.53 1.88 21.53
C THR A 10 3.33 1.09 20.24
N ILE A 11 2.86 1.75 19.20
CA ILE A 11 2.64 1.11 17.88
C ILE A 11 3.97 0.68 17.29
N PHE A 12 4.99 1.55 17.35
CA PHE A 12 6.31 1.20 16.85
C PHE A 12 6.84 -0.05 17.53
N GLN A 13 6.74 -0.10 18.85
CA GLN A 13 7.26 -1.24 19.61
C GLN A 13 6.50 -2.52 19.29
N LEU A 14 5.18 -2.44 19.14
CA LEU A 14 4.36 -3.57 18.75
C LEU A 14 4.76 -4.11 17.38
N LEU A 15 4.92 -3.22 16.41
CA LEU A 15 5.31 -3.60 15.04
C LEU A 15 6.71 -4.20 15.03
N LEU A 16 7.64 -3.56 15.76
CA LEU A 16 9.01 -4.04 15.84
C LEU A 16 9.07 -5.45 16.41
N ASP A 17 8.39 -5.68 17.52
CA ASP A 17 8.39 -6.98 18.18
C ASP A 17 7.81 -8.07 17.26
N GLU A 18 6.72 -7.76 16.57
CA GLU A 18 6.10 -8.71 15.66
C GLU A 18 6.98 -9.00 14.43
N PHE A 19 7.63 -7.99 13.88
CA PHE A 19 8.55 -8.22 12.77
C PHE A 19 9.76 -9.06 13.19
N LYS A 20 10.30 -8.82 14.38
CA LYS A 20 11.41 -9.60 14.90
C LYS A 20 11.01 -11.05 15.15
N LYS A 21 9.78 -11.26 15.59
CA LYS A 21 9.24 -12.59 15.88
C LYS A 21 8.87 -13.36 14.64
N SER A 22 8.29 -12.70 13.65
CA SER A 22 7.66 -13.33 12.49
C SER A 22 8.52 -13.31 11.23
N THR A 23 9.67 -12.66 11.25
CA THR A 23 10.55 -12.58 10.08
C THR A 23 11.98 -12.91 10.47
N ARG A 24 12.80 -13.15 9.43
CA ARG A 24 14.26 -13.35 9.59
C ARG A 24 15.05 -12.08 9.22
N ALA A 25 14.35 -10.95 9.11
CA ALA A 25 15.00 -9.69 8.78
C ALA A 25 15.92 -9.25 9.90
N SER A 26 16.92 -8.44 9.55
CA SER A 26 17.84 -7.87 10.56
C SER A 26 17.06 -6.94 11.50
N GLU A 27 17.59 -6.73 12.70
CA GLU A 27 16.94 -5.82 13.65
C GLU A 27 16.80 -4.42 13.05
N GLN A 28 17.84 -3.92 12.35
CA GLN A 28 17.77 -2.61 11.75
C GLN A 28 16.66 -2.54 10.69
N ASN A 29 16.53 -3.58 9.89
CA ASN A 29 15.50 -3.63 8.87
C ASN A 29 14.10 -3.63 9.49
N CYS A 30 13.92 -4.40 10.56
CA CYS A 30 12.66 -4.40 11.32
C CYS A 30 12.35 -3.03 11.89
N ARG A 31 13.36 -2.34 12.43
CA ARG A 31 13.19 -0.98 12.97
C ARG A 31 12.79 0.01 11.88
N ASP A 32 13.44 -0.07 10.74
CA ASP A 32 13.15 0.84 9.63
C ASP A 32 11.71 0.69 9.14
N VAL A 33 11.28 -0.54 8.90
CA VAL A 33 9.93 -0.81 8.42
C VAL A 33 8.88 -0.48 9.50
N ALA A 34 9.13 -0.89 10.75
CA ALA A 34 8.23 -0.58 11.86
C ALA A 34 8.08 0.94 12.04
N GLY A 35 9.20 1.67 11.92
CA GLY A 35 9.19 3.13 12.05
C GLY A 35 8.35 3.80 10.97
N ARG A 36 8.50 3.36 9.72
CA ARG A 36 7.72 3.92 8.61
C ARG A 36 6.23 3.63 8.76
N LEU A 37 5.88 2.41 9.17
CA LEU A 37 4.48 2.05 9.36
C LEU A 37 3.86 2.79 10.55
N ALA A 38 4.60 2.92 11.64
CA ALA A 38 4.12 3.68 12.80
C ALA A 38 3.89 5.15 12.45
N ALA A 39 4.79 5.75 11.66
CA ALA A 39 4.65 7.12 11.21
C ALA A 39 3.42 7.28 10.30
N GLU A 40 3.17 6.32 9.43
CA GLU A 40 1.99 6.33 8.56
C GLU A 40 0.70 6.26 9.39
N VAL A 41 0.65 5.34 10.34
CA VAL A 41 -0.52 5.21 11.22
C VAL A 41 -0.77 6.50 11.98
N ASN A 42 0.28 7.10 12.52
CA ASN A 42 0.17 8.37 13.23
C ASN A 42 -0.37 9.47 12.33
N ARG A 43 0.16 9.58 11.11
CA ARG A 43 -0.29 10.60 10.15
C ARG A 43 -1.76 10.41 9.79
N ILE A 44 -2.16 9.18 9.49
CA ILE A 44 -3.55 8.89 9.13
C ILE A 44 -4.49 9.23 10.28
N CYS A 45 -4.15 8.81 11.50
CA CYS A 45 -4.99 9.07 12.67
C CYS A 45 -5.05 10.56 13.02
N THR A 46 -3.96 11.29 12.79
CA THR A 46 -3.91 12.73 13.05
C THR A 46 -4.73 13.51 12.02
N GLU A 47 -4.66 13.12 10.75
CA GLU A 47 -5.29 13.85 9.66
C GLU A 47 -6.75 13.46 9.41
N SER A 48 -7.16 12.29 9.83
CA SER A 48 -8.52 11.81 9.57
C SER A 48 -9.53 12.44 10.52
N ASP A 49 -10.41 13.25 9.98
CA ASP A 49 -11.48 13.86 10.75
C ASP A 49 -12.42 12.80 11.34
N ARG A 50 -12.67 11.72 10.57
CA ARG A 50 -13.49 10.62 11.02
C ARG A 50 -12.92 9.95 12.26
N ILE A 51 -11.60 9.67 12.26
CA ILE A 51 -10.94 9.04 13.40
C ILE A 51 -10.89 10.01 14.59
N GLN A 52 -10.61 11.28 14.34
CA GLN A 52 -10.57 12.28 15.41
C GLN A 52 -11.94 12.43 16.09
N ALA A 53 -13.01 12.30 15.32
CA ALA A 53 -14.37 12.41 15.84
C ALA A 53 -14.90 11.13 16.45
N SER A 54 -14.21 10.00 16.29
CA SER A 54 -14.69 8.68 16.74
C SER A 54 -14.73 8.53 18.27
N GLY A 55 -13.92 9.31 18.98
CA GLY A 55 -13.77 9.17 20.42
C GLY A 55 -12.87 8.05 20.85
N ASP A 56 -12.26 7.31 19.90
CA ASP A 56 -11.36 6.21 20.19
C ASP A 56 -10.20 6.20 19.20
N ILE A 57 -9.36 7.22 19.30
CA ILE A 57 -8.21 7.37 18.42
C ILE A 57 -7.22 6.23 18.62
N GLU A 58 -6.98 5.81 19.86
CA GLU A 58 -6.04 4.74 20.15
C GLU A 58 -6.49 3.40 19.59
N GLY A 59 -7.78 3.07 19.73
CA GLY A 59 -8.33 1.84 19.13
C GLY A 59 -8.23 1.85 17.63
N SER A 60 -8.51 2.98 16.99
CA SER A 60 -8.38 3.13 15.55
C SER A 60 -6.93 2.98 15.11
N ALA A 61 -6.01 3.57 15.82
CA ALA A 61 -4.58 3.48 15.52
C ALA A 61 -4.09 2.03 15.64
N MET A 62 -4.49 1.35 16.71
CA MET A 62 -4.09 -0.04 16.94
C MET A 62 -4.64 -0.96 15.85
N SER A 63 -5.92 -0.78 15.49
CA SER A 63 -6.56 -1.56 14.44
C SER A 63 -5.86 -1.34 13.09
N LEU A 64 -5.54 -0.10 12.77
CA LEU A 64 -4.84 0.24 11.53
C LEU A 64 -3.43 -0.37 11.52
N ALA A 65 -2.71 -0.29 12.64
CA ALA A 65 -1.38 -0.87 12.75
C ALA A 65 -1.41 -2.38 12.54
N GLN A 66 -2.38 -3.07 13.15
CA GLN A 66 -2.55 -4.50 12.98
C GLN A 66 -2.85 -4.87 11.53
N HIS A 67 -3.68 -4.10 10.88
CA HIS A 67 -4.02 -4.32 9.47
C HIS A 67 -2.78 -4.16 8.57
N ARG A 68 -1.99 -3.11 8.81
CA ARG A 68 -0.74 -2.89 8.06
C ARG A 68 0.26 -4.01 8.29
N LEU A 69 0.37 -4.45 9.55
CA LEU A 69 1.24 -5.57 9.91
C LEU A 69 0.86 -6.84 9.15
N GLN A 70 -0.42 -7.19 9.15
CA GLN A 70 -0.89 -8.40 8.49
C GLN A 70 -0.65 -8.35 6.98
N GLN A 71 -0.87 -7.23 6.35
CA GLN A 71 -0.60 -7.06 4.91
C GLN A 71 0.90 -7.25 4.61
N CYS A 72 1.74 -6.65 5.41
CA CYS A 72 3.19 -6.75 5.23
C CYS A 72 3.66 -8.20 5.42
N LEU A 73 3.21 -8.87 6.48
CA LEU A 73 3.57 -10.26 6.75
C LEU A 73 3.05 -11.21 5.69
N HIS A 74 1.90 -10.92 5.11
CA HIS A 74 1.36 -11.71 4.01
C HIS A 74 2.34 -11.72 2.83
N TYR A 75 2.76 -10.54 2.39
CA TYR A 75 3.71 -10.46 1.28
C TYR A 75 5.09 -10.99 1.65
N TYR A 76 5.49 -10.83 2.90
CA TYR A 76 6.74 -11.41 3.38
C TYR A 76 6.70 -12.95 3.28
N SER A 77 5.59 -13.56 3.68
CA SER A 77 5.44 -15.02 3.63
C SER A 77 5.49 -15.56 2.21
N LEU A 78 4.98 -14.80 1.24
CA LEU A 78 5.01 -15.20 -0.17
C LEU A 78 6.41 -15.10 -0.77
N GLY A 79 7.18 -14.10 -0.36
CA GLY A 79 8.47 -13.80 -0.97
C GLY A 79 8.33 -12.92 -2.20
N SER A 80 9.47 -12.52 -2.78
CA SER A 80 9.46 -11.54 -3.87
C SER A 80 8.81 -12.04 -5.14
N GLY A 81 9.07 -13.28 -5.56
CA GLY A 81 8.50 -13.84 -6.79
C GLY A 81 7.00 -14.04 -6.70
N PRO A 82 6.53 -14.94 -5.81
CA PRO A 82 5.09 -15.15 -5.65
C PRO A 82 4.35 -13.89 -5.21
N GLY A 83 4.97 -13.02 -4.41
CA GLY A 83 4.37 -11.77 -4.00
C GLY A 83 4.07 -10.85 -5.16
N ARG A 84 5.01 -10.72 -6.10
CA ARG A 84 4.80 -9.92 -7.31
C ARG A 84 3.69 -10.47 -8.18
N VAL A 85 3.62 -11.79 -8.29
CA VAL A 85 2.56 -12.45 -9.05
C VAL A 85 1.20 -12.15 -8.43
N GLU A 86 1.07 -12.30 -7.12
CA GLU A 86 -0.19 -12.02 -6.44
C GLU A 86 -0.58 -10.55 -6.56
N LEU A 87 0.37 -9.64 -6.34
CA LEU A 87 0.13 -8.21 -6.46
C LEU A 87 -0.35 -7.85 -7.86
N HIS A 88 0.36 -8.32 -8.88
CA HIS A 88 0.00 -8.04 -10.27
C HIS A 88 -1.36 -8.62 -10.61
N SER A 89 -1.66 -9.82 -10.15
CA SER A 89 -2.94 -10.47 -10.36
C SER A 89 -4.08 -9.68 -9.71
N THR A 90 -3.88 -9.24 -8.47
CA THR A 90 -4.87 -8.45 -7.74
C THR A 90 -5.16 -7.12 -8.47
N LEU A 91 -4.10 -6.41 -8.85
CA LEU A 91 -4.25 -5.14 -9.55
C LEU A 91 -4.86 -5.31 -10.94
N SER A 92 -4.46 -6.35 -11.65
CA SER A 92 -5.02 -6.66 -12.98
C SER A 92 -6.52 -6.92 -12.89
N ALA A 93 -6.96 -7.64 -11.87
CA ALA A 93 -8.38 -7.92 -11.67
C ALA A 93 -9.17 -6.63 -11.40
N ILE A 94 -8.61 -5.71 -10.63
CA ILE A 94 -9.24 -4.43 -10.35
C ILE A 94 -9.36 -3.60 -11.63
N VAL A 95 -8.26 -3.49 -12.38
CA VAL A 95 -8.24 -2.73 -13.63
C VAL A 95 -9.17 -3.36 -14.66
N TYR A 96 -9.18 -4.69 -14.75
CA TYR A 96 -10.05 -5.39 -15.69
C TYR A 96 -11.51 -5.05 -15.44
N ARG A 97 -11.96 -5.09 -14.20
CA ARG A 97 -13.34 -4.71 -13.84
C ARG A 97 -13.62 -3.25 -14.16
N TYR A 98 -12.61 -2.42 -14.07
CA TYR A 98 -12.72 -1.00 -14.32
C TYR A 98 -12.90 -0.70 -15.81
N ILE A 99 -12.15 -1.40 -16.67
CA ILE A 99 -12.13 -1.12 -18.11
C ILE A 99 -13.09 -2.00 -18.92
N THR A 100 -13.90 -2.82 -18.27
CA THR A 100 -14.83 -3.72 -18.96
C THR A 100 -16.28 -3.33 -18.75
N PRO A 101 -16.71 -2.12 -19.14
CA PRO A 101 -18.15 -1.86 -19.19
C PRO A 101 -18.77 -2.69 -20.33
N PRO A 102 -20.06 -3.01 -20.22
CA PRO A 102 -20.72 -3.87 -21.20
C PRO A 102 -20.65 -3.35 -22.64
N GLN A 103 -20.38 -2.05 -22.83
CA GLN A 103 -20.34 -1.43 -24.13
C GLN A 103 -19.00 -1.59 -24.84
N VAL A 104 -17.96 -2.10 -24.17
CA VAL A 104 -16.65 -2.23 -24.78
C VAL A 104 -16.56 -3.54 -25.55
N GLN A 105 -16.60 -3.44 -26.88
CA GLN A 105 -16.47 -4.58 -27.76
C GLN A 105 -15.04 -4.75 -28.24
N SER A 106 -14.08 -4.70 -27.34
CA SER A 106 -12.72 -4.97 -27.70
C SER A 106 -12.40 -6.45 -27.49
N SER A 107 -11.45 -6.97 -28.26
CA SER A 107 -11.00 -8.34 -28.10
C SER A 107 -10.34 -8.53 -26.73
N TYR A 108 -10.28 -9.79 -26.29
CA TYR A 108 -9.57 -10.15 -25.07
C TYR A 108 -8.12 -9.66 -25.10
N GLN A 109 -7.46 -9.84 -26.25
CA GLN A 109 -6.07 -9.40 -26.42
C GLN A 109 -5.91 -7.89 -26.25
N ALA A 110 -6.82 -7.11 -26.82
CA ALA A 110 -6.78 -5.66 -26.69
C ALA A 110 -6.94 -5.21 -25.24
N ARG A 111 -7.80 -5.90 -24.47
CA ARG A 111 -7.98 -5.59 -23.06
C ARG A 111 -6.74 -5.92 -22.24
N ILE A 112 -6.10 -7.05 -22.50
CA ILE A 112 -4.87 -7.45 -21.83
C ILE A 112 -3.77 -6.42 -22.08
N GLU A 113 -3.63 -5.95 -23.33
CA GLU A 113 -2.64 -4.93 -23.66
C GLU A 113 -2.91 -3.61 -22.92
N LEU A 114 -4.19 -3.23 -22.84
CA LEU A 114 -4.57 -2.00 -22.13
C LEU A 114 -4.24 -2.09 -20.62
N ILE A 115 -4.52 -3.24 -20.02
CA ILE A 115 -4.19 -3.47 -18.60
C ILE A 115 -2.68 -3.38 -18.39
N LYS A 116 -1.91 -4.00 -19.29
CA LYS A 116 -0.46 -4.00 -19.20
C LYS A 116 0.10 -2.59 -19.29
N ASP A 117 -0.37 -1.80 -20.26
CA ASP A 117 0.08 -0.42 -20.42
C ASP A 117 -0.28 0.43 -19.19
N PHE A 118 -1.49 0.28 -18.69
CA PHE A 118 -1.94 1.00 -17.51
C PHE A 118 -1.05 0.68 -16.30
N LEU A 119 -0.78 -0.61 -16.07
CA LEU A 119 -0.02 -1.03 -14.90
C LEU A 119 1.45 -0.58 -14.96
N GLN A 120 2.04 -0.47 -16.14
CA GLN A 120 3.40 0.07 -16.26
C GLN A 120 3.49 1.48 -15.68
N GLY A 121 2.59 2.37 -16.11
CA GLY A 121 2.54 3.73 -15.57
C GLY A 121 2.18 3.77 -14.09
N PHE A 122 1.26 2.90 -13.71
CA PHE A 122 0.82 2.81 -12.31
C PHE A 122 1.97 2.44 -11.37
N TYR A 123 2.79 1.47 -11.74
CA TYR A 123 3.91 1.06 -10.88
C TYR A 123 4.93 2.17 -10.70
N LEU A 124 5.18 2.97 -11.73
CA LEU A 124 6.05 4.13 -11.62
C LEU A 124 5.48 5.16 -10.64
N GLU A 125 4.21 5.44 -10.74
CA GLU A 125 3.55 6.37 -9.84
C GLU A 125 3.52 5.85 -8.40
N ALA A 126 3.31 4.55 -8.22
CA ALA A 126 3.31 3.93 -6.90
C ALA A 126 4.68 4.06 -6.22
N LEU A 127 5.76 3.86 -6.95
CA LEU A 127 7.10 3.99 -6.39
C LEU A 127 7.40 5.43 -5.98
N LYS A 128 7.02 6.40 -6.82
CA LYS A 128 7.17 7.82 -6.48
C LYS A 128 6.35 8.18 -5.24
N ALA A 129 5.11 7.69 -5.18
CA ALA A 129 4.24 7.92 -4.04
C ALA A 129 4.81 7.31 -2.77
N PHE A 130 5.33 6.09 -2.85
CA PHE A 130 5.95 5.42 -1.71
C PHE A 130 7.11 6.24 -1.14
N ARG A 131 8.02 6.67 -2.02
CA ARG A 131 9.18 7.48 -1.61
C ARG A 131 8.74 8.79 -0.95
N ARG A 132 7.74 9.45 -1.53
CA ARG A 132 7.23 10.72 -1.01
C ARG A 132 6.55 10.54 0.35
N GLU A 133 5.68 9.56 0.47
CA GLU A 133 4.90 9.36 1.69
C GLU A 133 5.75 8.83 2.84
N THR A 134 6.81 8.10 2.54
CA THR A 134 7.73 7.59 3.57
C THR A 134 8.96 8.47 3.76
N GLN A 135 9.05 9.58 3.02
CA GLN A 135 10.17 10.52 3.09
C GLN A 135 11.52 9.85 2.77
N LEU A 136 11.50 8.90 1.86
CA LEU A 136 12.70 8.25 1.38
C LEU A 136 13.27 8.99 0.17
N PRO A 137 14.59 8.91 -0.06
CA PRO A 137 15.19 9.59 -1.21
C PRO A 137 14.71 9.03 -2.54
N ALA A 138 14.80 9.86 -3.59
CA ALA A 138 14.38 9.46 -4.93
C ALA A 138 15.16 8.27 -5.48
N THR A 139 16.31 7.98 -4.89
CA THR A 139 17.15 6.85 -5.28
C THR A 139 16.85 5.56 -4.53
N TYR A 140 15.96 5.63 -3.52
CA TYR A 140 15.63 4.45 -2.73
C TYR A 140 14.95 3.39 -3.57
N SER A 141 15.33 2.14 -3.32
CA SER A 141 14.70 0.98 -3.92
C SER A 141 14.64 -0.13 -2.87
N PRO A 142 13.50 -0.82 -2.71
CA PRO A 142 13.42 -1.93 -1.77
C PRO A 142 14.39 -3.04 -2.16
N ARG A 143 15.16 -3.54 -1.20
CA ARG A 143 16.19 -4.55 -1.48
C ARG A 143 16.02 -5.84 -0.67
N THR A 144 15.62 -5.71 0.59
CA THR A 144 15.44 -6.88 1.45
C THR A 144 14.05 -7.47 1.26
N ARG A 145 13.88 -8.71 1.70
CA ARG A 145 12.57 -9.37 1.63
C ARG A 145 11.51 -8.58 2.41
N LEU A 146 11.86 -8.05 3.58
CA LEU A 146 10.92 -7.28 4.37
C LEU A 146 10.58 -5.94 3.71
N GLU A 147 11.57 -5.25 3.16
CA GLU A 147 11.33 -4.01 2.44
C GLU A 147 10.47 -4.21 1.21
N LEU A 148 10.69 -5.31 0.48
CA LEU A 148 9.86 -5.65 -0.67
C LEU A 148 8.43 -5.94 -0.24
N ALA A 149 8.25 -6.64 0.88
CA ALA A 149 6.91 -6.92 1.41
C ALA A 149 6.19 -5.64 1.80
N GLU A 150 6.89 -4.74 2.47
CA GLU A 150 6.35 -3.42 2.81
C GLU A 150 5.91 -2.66 1.57
N TYR A 151 6.75 -2.65 0.56
CA TYR A 151 6.48 -1.95 -0.70
C TYR A 151 5.29 -2.56 -1.44
N MET A 152 5.26 -3.89 -1.56
CA MET A 152 4.16 -4.57 -2.26
C MET A 152 2.82 -4.33 -1.56
N ALA A 153 2.81 -4.37 -0.23
CA ALA A 153 1.60 -4.05 0.53
C ALA A 153 1.15 -2.60 0.29
N PHE A 154 2.10 -1.67 0.24
CA PHE A 154 1.80 -0.28 -0.09
C PHE A 154 1.20 -0.16 -1.50
N VAL A 155 1.80 -0.82 -2.48
CA VAL A 155 1.33 -0.75 -3.87
C VAL A 155 -0.10 -1.28 -3.98
N GLU A 156 -0.42 -2.36 -3.28
CA GLU A 156 -1.79 -2.87 -3.27
C GLU A 156 -2.76 -1.84 -2.70
N ARG A 157 -2.43 -1.22 -1.56
CA ARG A 157 -3.27 -0.17 -0.96
C ARG A 157 -3.40 1.04 -1.88
N PHE A 158 -2.30 1.44 -2.50
CA PHE A 158 -2.28 2.55 -3.43
C PHE A 158 -3.18 2.27 -4.63
N GLY A 159 -3.15 1.05 -5.15
CA GLY A 159 -4.00 0.63 -6.24
C GLY A 159 -5.48 0.65 -5.88
N LYS A 160 -5.82 0.14 -4.71
CA LYS A 160 -7.21 0.13 -4.25
C LYS A 160 -7.75 1.53 -4.01
N ARG A 161 -6.87 2.45 -3.64
CA ARG A 161 -7.23 3.86 -3.42
C ARG A 161 -7.34 4.64 -4.72
N ARG A 162 -6.44 4.37 -5.68
CA ARG A 162 -6.33 5.14 -6.92
C ARG A 162 -7.16 4.58 -8.07
N ILE A 163 -7.48 3.29 -8.05
CA ILE A 163 -8.36 2.69 -9.05
C ILE A 163 -9.75 2.65 -8.42
N PRO A 164 -10.60 3.60 -8.72
CA PRO A 164 -11.76 3.87 -7.88
C PRO A 164 -12.95 2.98 -8.18
N LEU A 165 -13.92 3.06 -7.28
CA LEU A 165 -15.21 2.44 -7.42
C LEU A 165 -15.99 3.04 -8.61
N PRO A 166 -17.05 2.37 -9.07
CA PRO A 166 -17.65 2.54 -10.41
C PRO A 166 -18.00 3.94 -10.90
N ARG A 167 -18.21 4.91 -10.02
CA ARG A 167 -18.72 6.22 -10.44
C ARG A 167 -17.73 7.11 -11.19
N ASN A 168 -16.46 7.03 -10.87
CA ASN A 168 -15.45 7.94 -11.40
C ASN A 168 -14.36 7.23 -12.21
N ARG A 169 -14.56 5.97 -12.50
CA ARG A 169 -13.51 5.13 -13.07
C ARG A 169 -12.98 5.61 -14.41
N SER A 170 -13.86 6.09 -15.29
CA SER A 170 -13.42 6.54 -16.61
C SER A 170 -12.47 7.72 -16.52
N GLN A 171 -12.79 8.70 -15.66
CA GLN A 171 -11.95 9.87 -15.46
C GLN A 171 -10.61 9.51 -14.85
N GLN A 172 -10.62 8.66 -13.82
CA GLN A 172 -9.39 8.27 -13.14
C GLN A 172 -8.46 7.49 -14.08
N LEU A 173 -9.02 6.60 -14.88
CA LEU A 173 -8.24 5.82 -15.83
C LEU A 173 -7.59 6.73 -16.88
N ILE A 174 -8.33 7.71 -17.38
CA ILE A 174 -7.81 8.68 -18.35
C ILE A 174 -6.69 9.51 -17.71
N ILE A 175 -6.90 10.00 -16.49
CA ILE A 175 -5.90 10.81 -15.77
C ILE A 175 -4.62 10.02 -15.56
N LEU A 176 -4.72 8.76 -15.11
CA LEU A 176 -3.55 7.93 -14.88
C LEU A 176 -2.81 7.59 -16.17
N ARG A 177 -3.51 7.43 -17.27
CA ARG A 177 -2.88 7.17 -18.58
C ARG A 177 -2.21 8.41 -19.14
N ALA A 178 -2.70 9.59 -18.83
CA ALA A 178 -2.12 10.85 -19.29
C ALA A 178 -0.80 11.20 -18.58
N GLN A 179 -0.55 10.56 -17.46
CA GLN A 179 0.68 10.73 -16.71
C GLN A 179 1.70 9.67 -17.11
#